data_26abb1f0af582ed23b06374f89cf50a2
#
_entry.id   26abb1f0af582ed23b06374f89cf50a2
#
_cell.length_a   1.000
_cell.length_b   1.000
_cell.length_c   1.000
_cell.angle_alpha   90.00
_cell.angle_beta   90.00
_cell.angle_gamma   90.00
#
_symmetry.space_group_name_H-M   'P 1'
#
loop_
_entity.id
_entity.type
_entity.pdbx_description
1 polymer ?
#
loop_
_entity_poly.entity_id
_entity_poly.type
_entity_poly.pdbx_seq_one_letter_code
_entity_poly.pdbx_strand_id
1 'polypeptide(L)'
;MDVIKAVKKRKSIRGYKPDPVSKEVLEQILEVASQAPSAMNTQPWEFTVLSGEVLENIRKGNIELLNSGALPNPEHVVTGWPRESVYRQRQVNLAKQLFQLMDIPREDREKRAKWLRRGFRFFDAPAAIILSTDCCLGESGPLLDIGAVIQTICLTALHFGLGTCIEDQGTMYPKILRKYAHIPESKRIVVAIAIGYPDWDFPANKVETEREPIKNVTTWIGFD
;
A
#
# COMPACT_ATOMS: atom_id res chain seq x y z
N MET A 1 -3.38 3.42 21.72
CA MET A 1 -4.39 2.33 21.38
C MET A 1 -3.76 1.01 21.79
N ASP A 2 -4.54 0.06 22.34
CA ASP A 2 -4.07 -1.31 22.60
C ASP A 2 -3.70 -2.01 21.27
N VAL A 3 -2.63 -2.80 21.29
CA VAL A 3 -2.04 -3.47 20.12
C VAL A 3 -3.03 -4.42 19.43
N ILE A 4 -3.77 -5.21 20.20
CA ILE A 4 -4.75 -6.15 19.64
C ILE A 4 -5.87 -5.39 18.92
N LYS A 5 -6.33 -4.30 19.51
CA LYS A 5 -7.35 -3.42 18.92
C LYS A 5 -6.83 -2.76 17.64
N ALA A 6 -5.57 -2.33 17.63
CA ALA A 6 -4.93 -1.75 16.44
C ALA A 6 -4.88 -2.75 15.28
N VAL A 7 -4.39 -3.97 15.56
CA VAL A 7 -4.31 -5.05 14.56
C VAL A 7 -5.68 -5.38 13.97
N LYS A 8 -6.72 -5.50 14.80
CA LYS A 8 -8.09 -5.78 14.36
C LYS A 8 -8.72 -4.63 13.57
N LYS A 9 -8.38 -3.37 13.91
CA LYS A 9 -8.96 -2.17 13.32
C LYS A 9 -8.28 -1.75 12.01
N ARG A 10 -7.01 -2.12 11.82
CA ARG A 10 -6.27 -1.78 10.61
C ARG A 10 -6.95 -2.34 9.36
N LYS A 11 -7.23 -1.49 8.42
CA LYS A 11 -7.76 -1.82 7.09
C LYS A 11 -7.15 -0.90 6.02
N SER A 12 -7.26 -1.27 4.74
CA SER A 12 -6.82 -0.41 3.64
C SER A 12 -7.83 0.70 3.41
N ILE A 13 -7.38 1.94 3.55
CA ILE A 13 -8.16 3.16 3.32
C ILE A 13 -7.95 3.63 1.88
N ARG A 14 -9.02 3.89 1.14
CA ARG A 14 -8.99 4.26 -0.27
C ARG A 14 -9.75 5.56 -0.59
N GLY A 15 -10.12 6.30 0.44
CA GLY A 15 -10.69 7.63 0.41
C GLY A 15 -10.20 8.42 1.61
N TYR A 16 -9.65 9.59 1.37
CA TYR A 16 -9.02 10.43 2.38
C TYR A 16 -9.62 11.81 2.38
N LYS A 17 -9.59 12.47 3.54
CA LYS A 17 -9.82 13.90 3.66
C LYS A 17 -8.64 14.66 3.05
N PRO A 18 -8.83 15.91 2.58
CA PRO A 18 -7.77 16.71 1.99
C PRO A 18 -6.77 17.26 3.03
N ASP A 19 -7.07 17.08 4.32
CA ASP A 19 -6.26 17.62 5.41
C ASP A 19 -4.81 17.10 5.32
N PRO A 20 -3.80 17.99 5.35
CA PRO A 20 -2.41 17.58 5.28
C PRO A 20 -1.99 16.81 6.52
N VAL A 21 -1.09 15.85 6.35
CA VAL A 21 -0.40 15.19 7.47
C VAL A 21 0.88 15.95 7.73
N SER A 22 1.11 16.37 8.98
CA SER A 22 2.32 17.11 9.32
C SER A 22 3.57 16.22 9.25
N LYS A 23 4.70 16.85 8.96
CA LYS A 23 6.00 16.16 8.89
C LYS A 23 6.35 15.50 10.23
N GLU A 24 6.09 16.19 11.33
CA GLU A 24 6.37 15.73 12.68
C GLU A 24 5.61 14.43 13.02
N VAL A 25 4.35 14.32 12.58
CA VAL A 25 3.57 13.08 12.74
C VAL A 25 4.15 11.95 11.91
N LEU A 26 4.54 12.23 10.67
CA LEU A 26 5.16 11.23 9.79
C LEU A 26 6.53 10.77 10.34
N GLU A 27 7.34 11.69 10.87
CA GLU A 27 8.61 11.38 11.54
C GLU A 27 8.40 10.45 12.73
N GLN A 28 7.45 10.76 13.62
CA GLN A 28 7.13 9.89 14.76
C GLN A 28 6.65 8.50 14.32
N ILE A 29 5.87 8.42 13.26
CA ILE A 29 5.44 7.12 12.71
C ILE A 29 6.65 6.32 12.23
N LEU A 30 7.58 6.94 11.51
CA LEU A 30 8.76 6.26 10.96
C LEU A 30 9.77 5.89 12.04
N GLU A 31 9.95 6.74 13.06
CA GLU A 31 10.78 6.41 14.22
C GLU A 31 10.29 5.15 14.94
N VAL A 32 9.01 5.05 15.22
CA VAL A 32 8.42 3.84 15.80
C VAL A 32 8.51 2.66 14.83
N ALA A 33 8.27 2.89 13.55
CA ALA A 33 8.30 1.83 12.54
C ALA A 33 9.70 1.25 12.35
N SER A 34 10.75 2.05 12.50
CA SER A 34 12.14 1.60 12.41
C SER A 34 12.56 0.64 13.54
N GLN A 35 11.73 0.47 14.58
CA GLN A 35 11.90 -0.58 15.59
C GLN A 35 11.42 -1.97 15.11
N ALA A 36 10.93 -2.09 13.87
CA ALA A 36 10.59 -3.38 13.30
C ALA A 36 11.82 -4.32 13.28
N PRO A 37 11.62 -5.63 13.49
CA PRO A 37 12.72 -6.58 13.40
C PRO A 37 13.21 -6.72 11.97
N SER A 38 14.50 -7.03 11.81
CA SER A 38 15.09 -7.43 10.53
C SER A 38 16.15 -8.50 10.74
N ALA A 39 16.42 -9.29 9.72
CA ALA A 39 17.44 -10.33 9.77
C ALA A 39 18.80 -9.73 10.17
N MET A 40 19.40 -10.23 11.25
CA MET A 40 20.67 -9.72 11.82
C MET A 40 20.70 -8.19 12.07
N ASN A 41 19.52 -7.58 12.27
CA ASN A 41 19.36 -6.13 12.43
C ASN A 41 19.87 -5.31 11.23
N THR A 42 19.75 -5.84 10.02
CA THR A 42 20.28 -5.22 8.80
C THR A 42 19.46 -4.00 8.33
N GLN A 43 18.20 -3.86 8.77
CA GLN A 43 17.35 -2.70 8.51
C GLN A 43 17.35 -2.30 7.01
N PRO A 44 16.95 -3.20 6.10
CA PRO A 44 17.17 -3.04 4.65
C PRO A 44 16.17 -2.09 3.98
N TRP A 45 15.42 -1.33 4.74
CA TRP A 45 14.41 -0.39 4.26
C TRP A 45 14.93 1.03 4.20
N GLU A 46 14.48 1.75 3.18
CA GLU A 46 14.60 3.20 3.06
C GLU A 46 13.23 3.80 2.77
N PHE A 47 12.99 4.99 3.31
CA PHE A 47 11.73 5.69 3.19
C PHE A 47 11.89 6.96 2.37
N THR A 48 11.08 7.12 1.33
CA THR A 48 10.90 8.40 0.65
C THR A 48 9.47 8.89 0.92
N VAL A 49 9.35 9.96 1.68
CA VAL A 49 8.05 10.53 2.07
C VAL A 49 7.67 11.64 1.08
N LEU A 50 6.47 11.54 0.53
CA LEU A 50 5.96 12.40 -0.53
C LEU A 50 4.70 13.13 -0.07
N SER A 51 4.62 14.42 -0.37
CA SER A 51 3.43 15.25 -0.15
C SER A 51 3.41 16.43 -1.12
N GLY A 52 2.34 17.23 -1.08
CA GLY A 52 2.24 18.49 -1.81
C GLY A 52 2.46 18.36 -3.32
N GLU A 53 3.18 19.33 -3.88
CA GLU A 53 3.38 19.45 -5.34
C GLU A 53 4.15 18.26 -5.93
N VAL A 54 5.15 17.74 -5.22
CA VAL A 54 5.93 16.57 -5.67
C VAL A 54 5.02 15.36 -5.87
N LEU A 55 4.16 15.06 -4.88
CA LEU A 55 3.22 13.95 -4.97
C LEU A 55 2.20 14.16 -6.10
N GLU A 56 1.74 15.40 -6.30
CA GLU A 56 0.80 15.71 -7.39
C GLU A 56 1.47 15.58 -8.78
N ASN A 57 2.73 15.94 -8.92
CA ASN A 57 3.48 15.75 -10.16
C ASN A 57 3.69 14.26 -10.48
N ILE A 58 3.92 13.43 -9.46
CA ILE A 58 3.99 11.98 -9.63
C ILE A 58 2.63 11.42 -10.08
N ARG A 59 1.52 11.84 -9.47
CA ARG A 59 0.16 11.45 -9.87
C ARG A 59 -0.13 11.79 -11.32
N LYS A 60 0.19 13.02 -11.75
CA LYS A 60 0.01 13.45 -13.14
C LYS A 60 0.84 12.59 -14.08
N GLY A 61 2.12 12.40 -13.81
CA GLY A 61 3.00 11.57 -14.63
C GLY A 61 2.52 10.10 -14.73
N ASN A 62 2.08 9.50 -13.62
CA ASN A 62 1.52 8.15 -13.64
C ASN A 62 0.27 8.08 -14.52
N ILE A 63 -0.64 9.06 -14.42
CA ILE A 63 -1.86 9.09 -15.24
C ILE A 63 -1.57 9.37 -16.71
N GLU A 64 -0.61 10.21 -17.04
CA GLU A 64 -0.18 10.45 -18.41
C GLU A 64 0.34 9.17 -19.06
N LEU A 65 1.22 8.42 -18.38
CA LEU A 65 1.72 7.13 -18.88
C LEU A 65 0.60 6.10 -18.99
N LEU A 66 -0.28 6.00 -18.00
CA LEU A 66 -1.42 5.09 -18.05
C LEU A 66 -2.33 5.40 -19.25
N ASN A 67 -2.64 6.67 -19.51
CA ASN A 67 -3.50 7.09 -20.61
C ASN A 67 -2.83 6.93 -21.99
N SER A 68 -1.50 7.02 -22.08
CA SER A 68 -0.76 6.76 -23.31
C SER A 68 -0.69 5.26 -23.67
N GLY A 69 -1.15 4.38 -22.78
CA GLY A 69 -1.03 2.93 -22.95
C GLY A 69 0.38 2.39 -22.67
N ALA A 70 1.24 3.16 -22.01
CA ALA A 70 2.56 2.69 -21.61
C ALA A 70 2.43 1.47 -20.69
N LEU A 71 3.20 0.42 -20.97
CA LEU A 71 3.20 -0.77 -20.13
C LEU A 71 3.85 -0.47 -18.77
N PRO A 72 3.21 -0.87 -17.67
CA PRO A 72 3.83 -0.81 -16.35
C PRO A 72 5.13 -1.64 -16.32
N ASN A 73 6.13 -1.12 -15.61
CA ASN A 73 7.41 -1.81 -15.41
C ASN A 73 7.87 -1.64 -13.95
N PRO A 74 7.13 -2.16 -12.97
CA PRO A 74 7.51 -2.05 -11.57
C PRO A 74 8.79 -2.84 -11.28
N GLU A 75 9.58 -2.38 -10.32
CA GLU A 75 10.83 -3.02 -9.91
C GLU A 75 10.61 -4.19 -8.94
N HIS A 76 9.45 -4.19 -8.30
CA HIS A 76 8.92 -5.34 -7.56
C HIS A 76 7.57 -5.73 -8.13
N VAL A 77 7.43 -6.99 -8.50
CA VAL A 77 6.21 -7.51 -9.13
C VAL A 77 5.45 -8.39 -8.13
N VAL A 78 4.23 -7.98 -7.82
CA VAL A 78 3.29 -8.88 -7.17
C VAL A 78 2.76 -9.84 -8.22
N THR A 79 3.09 -11.12 -8.07
CA THR A 79 2.67 -12.16 -9.02
C THR A 79 1.16 -12.34 -9.02
N GLY A 80 0.61 -12.63 -10.20
CA GLY A 80 -0.79 -12.99 -10.33
C GLY A 80 -1.11 -14.32 -9.64
N TRP A 81 -2.37 -14.48 -9.24
CA TRP A 81 -2.84 -15.71 -8.59
C TRP A 81 -3.34 -16.72 -9.63
N PRO A 82 -3.03 -18.03 -9.50
CA PRO A 82 -3.58 -19.05 -10.39
C PRO A 82 -5.12 -18.98 -10.43
N ARG A 83 -5.71 -19.16 -11.61
CA ARG A 83 -7.16 -18.94 -11.83
C ARG A 83 -8.05 -19.75 -10.89
N GLU A 84 -7.71 -20.99 -10.62
CA GLU A 84 -8.49 -21.92 -9.80
C GLU A 84 -8.07 -21.96 -8.32
N SER A 85 -7.22 -21.00 -7.90
CA SER A 85 -6.74 -20.96 -6.53
C SER A 85 -7.70 -20.21 -5.59
N VAL A 86 -7.70 -20.59 -4.33
CA VAL A 86 -8.37 -19.88 -3.25
C VAL A 86 -7.89 -18.40 -3.16
N TYR A 87 -6.65 -18.14 -3.51
CA TYR A 87 -6.08 -16.78 -3.52
C TYR A 87 -6.78 -15.90 -4.56
N ARG A 88 -6.97 -16.43 -5.77
CA ARG A 88 -7.72 -15.73 -6.83
C ARG A 88 -9.17 -15.51 -6.44
N GLN A 89 -9.80 -16.49 -5.80
CA GLN A 89 -11.19 -16.35 -5.34
C GLN A 89 -11.32 -15.24 -4.29
N ARG A 90 -10.41 -15.15 -3.33
CA ARG A 90 -10.37 -14.06 -2.32
C ARG A 90 -10.20 -12.70 -2.97
N GLN A 91 -9.28 -12.59 -3.96
CA GLN A 91 -9.07 -11.36 -4.72
C GLN A 91 -10.35 -10.94 -5.47
N VAL A 92 -11.03 -11.87 -6.13
CA VAL A 92 -12.27 -11.61 -6.87
C VAL A 92 -13.39 -11.17 -5.93
N ASN A 93 -13.52 -11.81 -4.76
CA ASN A 93 -14.53 -11.46 -3.77
C ASN A 93 -14.32 -10.05 -3.22
N LEU A 94 -13.08 -9.68 -2.92
CA LEU A 94 -12.73 -8.32 -2.52
C LEU A 94 -13.07 -7.30 -3.61
N ALA A 95 -12.72 -7.60 -4.88
CA ALA A 95 -13.01 -6.71 -6.00
C ALA A 95 -14.53 -6.53 -6.22
N LYS A 96 -15.32 -7.60 -6.09
CA LYS A 96 -16.79 -7.53 -6.16
C LYS A 96 -17.36 -6.63 -5.07
N GLN A 97 -16.91 -6.78 -3.83
CA GLN A 97 -17.37 -5.96 -2.71
C GLN A 97 -17.02 -4.47 -2.92
N LEU A 98 -15.80 -4.17 -3.36
CA LEU A 98 -15.37 -2.81 -3.67
C LEU A 98 -16.22 -2.20 -4.79
N PHE A 99 -16.45 -2.93 -5.88
CA PHE A 99 -17.24 -2.43 -7.00
C PHE A 99 -18.71 -2.23 -6.63
N GLN A 100 -19.26 -3.10 -5.79
CA GLN A 100 -20.63 -2.94 -5.27
C GLN A 100 -20.73 -1.68 -4.39
N LEU A 101 -19.81 -1.47 -3.45
CA LEU A 101 -19.80 -0.28 -2.59
C LEU A 101 -19.61 1.01 -3.39
N MET A 102 -18.81 0.98 -4.45
CA MET A 102 -18.53 2.13 -5.31
C MET A 102 -19.54 2.33 -6.44
N ASP A 103 -20.62 1.54 -6.48
CA ASP A 103 -21.62 1.56 -7.55
C ASP A 103 -20.95 1.47 -8.96
N ILE A 104 -20.07 0.47 -9.13
CA ILE A 104 -19.35 0.20 -10.39
C ILE A 104 -19.91 -1.08 -11.02
N PRO A 105 -20.84 -0.99 -11.99
CA PRO A 105 -21.33 -2.15 -12.71
C PRO A 105 -20.23 -2.86 -13.49
N ARG A 106 -20.39 -4.18 -13.67
CA ARG A 106 -19.38 -5.00 -14.35
C ARG A 106 -19.11 -4.54 -15.78
N GLU A 107 -20.13 -4.09 -16.48
CA GLU A 107 -20.12 -3.61 -17.86
C GLU A 107 -19.65 -2.16 -18.00
N ASP A 108 -19.67 -1.37 -16.93
CA ASP A 108 -19.27 0.03 -16.95
C ASP A 108 -17.75 0.17 -16.98
N ARG A 109 -17.21 0.21 -18.19
CA ARG A 109 -15.77 0.34 -18.43
C ARG A 109 -15.21 1.68 -17.96
N GLU A 110 -16.01 2.74 -18.03
CA GLU A 110 -15.57 4.08 -17.65
C GLU A 110 -15.41 4.19 -16.13
N LYS A 111 -16.42 3.80 -15.35
CA LYS A 111 -16.33 3.76 -13.89
C LYS A 111 -15.17 2.85 -13.42
N ARG A 112 -14.97 1.71 -14.08
CA ARG A 112 -13.85 0.81 -13.77
C ARG A 112 -12.49 1.46 -14.07
N ALA A 113 -12.34 2.15 -15.20
CA ALA A 113 -11.13 2.89 -15.52
C ALA A 113 -10.88 4.03 -14.53
N LYS A 114 -11.93 4.76 -14.13
CA LYS A 114 -11.85 5.80 -13.10
C LYS A 114 -11.39 5.23 -11.76
N TRP A 115 -11.93 4.08 -11.35
CA TRP A 115 -11.48 3.39 -10.14
C TRP A 115 -10.00 2.97 -10.21
N LEU A 116 -9.59 2.36 -11.34
CA LEU A 116 -8.21 1.96 -11.56
C LEU A 116 -7.24 3.15 -11.43
N ARG A 117 -7.57 4.29 -12.05
CA ARG A 117 -6.75 5.51 -11.97
C ARG A 117 -6.50 5.98 -10.54
N ARG A 118 -7.42 5.73 -9.60
CA ARG A 118 -7.24 6.14 -8.22
C ARG A 118 -6.03 5.49 -7.55
N GLY A 119 -5.74 4.22 -7.84
CA GLY A 119 -4.54 3.57 -7.32
C GLY A 119 -3.26 4.23 -7.84
N PHE A 120 -3.19 4.54 -9.15
CA PHE A 120 -2.05 5.28 -9.73
C PHE A 120 -1.89 6.70 -9.16
N ARG A 121 -2.90 7.21 -8.47
CA ARG A 121 -2.91 8.48 -7.75
C ARG A 121 -2.78 8.32 -6.24
N PHE A 122 -2.34 7.18 -5.75
CA PHE A 122 -2.26 6.91 -4.30
C PHE A 122 -3.59 7.16 -3.59
N PHE A 123 -4.71 6.85 -4.24
CA PHE A 123 -6.08 7.11 -3.76
C PHE A 123 -6.34 8.58 -3.36
N ASP A 124 -5.59 9.51 -3.91
CA ASP A 124 -5.61 10.95 -3.61
C ASP A 124 -5.27 11.27 -2.14
N ALA A 125 -4.51 10.41 -1.45
CA ALA A 125 -4.06 10.63 -0.08
C ALA A 125 -3.16 11.86 0.02
N PRO A 126 -3.21 12.66 1.12
CA PRO A 126 -2.39 13.87 1.27
C PRO A 126 -0.89 13.59 1.34
N ALA A 127 -0.50 12.36 1.70
CA ALA A 127 0.90 11.93 1.70
C ALA A 127 1.02 10.48 1.22
N ALA A 128 2.24 10.11 0.79
CA ALA A 128 2.60 8.74 0.48
C ALA A 128 4.03 8.45 1.00
N ILE A 129 4.27 7.20 1.37
CA ILE A 129 5.59 6.71 1.76
C ILE A 129 5.99 5.64 0.75
N ILE A 130 7.09 5.87 0.04
CA ILE A 130 7.68 4.87 -0.86
C ILE A 130 8.73 4.11 -0.05
N LEU A 131 8.63 2.79 -0.07
CA LEU A 131 9.64 1.91 0.50
C LEU A 131 10.55 1.41 -0.62
N SER A 132 11.84 1.53 -0.39
CA SER A 132 12.88 1.01 -1.27
C SER A 132 13.92 0.24 -0.47
N THR A 133 14.72 -0.55 -1.18
CA THR A 133 15.85 -1.31 -0.63
C THR A 133 17.05 -1.17 -1.55
N ASP A 134 18.24 -1.37 -1.03
CA ASP A 134 19.46 -1.31 -1.84
C ASP A 134 19.49 -2.43 -2.90
N CYS A 135 19.86 -2.09 -4.14
CA CYS A 135 19.96 -3.07 -5.23
C CYS A 135 21.08 -4.10 -5.04
N CYS A 136 22.05 -3.87 -4.11
CA CYS A 136 23.05 -4.87 -3.76
C CYS A 136 22.44 -6.06 -3.00
N LEU A 137 21.25 -5.89 -2.41
CA LEU A 137 20.51 -6.96 -1.78
C LEU A 137 19.70 -7.75 -2.82
N GLY A 138 19.58 -9.05 -2.61
CA GLY A 138 18.78 -9.92 -3.48
C GLY A 138 17.29 -9.46 -3.52
N GLU A 139 16.57 -9.84 -4.57
CA GLU A 139 15.18 -9.36 -4.78
C GLU A 139 14.23 -9.78 -3.67
N SER A 140 14.33 -11.01 -3.19
CA SER A 140 13.41 -11.56 -2.19
C SER A 140 13.91 -11.44 -0.75
N GLY A 141 15.22 -11.31 -0.53
CA GLY A 141 15.81 -11.30 0.81
C GLY A 141 15.22 -10.25 1.74
N PRO A 142 15.15 -8.98 1.34
CA PRO A 142 14.61 -7.92 2.19
C PRO A 142 13.10 -7.94 2.38
N LEU A 143 12.34 -8.69 1.60
CA LEU A 143 10.87 -8.56 1.55
C LEU A 143 10.18 -8.94 2.87
N LEU A 144 10.73 -9.89 3.63
CA LEU A 144 10.21 -10.24 4.96
C LEU A 144 10.34 -9.06 5.92
N ASP A 145 11.50 -8.42 5.94
CA ASP A 145 11.82 -7.28 6.79
C ASP A 145 11.01 -6.04 6.36
N ILE A 146 10.90 -5.81 5.05
CA ILE A 146 10.02 -4.78 4.46
C ILE A 146 8.56 -4.99 4.89
N GLY A 147 8.07 -6.22 4.86
CA GLY A 147 6.72 -6.55 5.35
C GLY A 147 6.53 -6.21 6.83
N ALA A 148 7.53 -6.46 7.68
CA ALA A 148 7.48 -6.14 9.10
C ALA A 148 7.41 -4.62 9.33
N VAL A 149 8.26 -3.83 8.68
CA VAL A 149 8.24 -2.36 8.83
C VAL A 149 6.97 -1.74 8.25
N ILE A 150 6.44 -2.23 7.13
CA ILE A 150 5.16 -1.81 6.55
C ILE A 150 4.02 -1.98 7.56
N GLN A 151 3.93 -3.16 8.17
CA GLN A 151 2.88 -3.42 9.16
C GLN A 151 3.02 -2.49 10.36
N THR A 152 4.24 -2.23 10.81
CA THR A 152 4.51 -1.31 11.92
C THR A 152 4.09 0.12 11.58
N ILE A 153 4.41 0.63 10.37
CA ILE A 153 3.91 1.93 9.87
C ILE A 153 2.38 1.97 9.94
N CYS A 154 1.71 0.95 9.38
CA CYS A 154 0.25 0.92 9.32
C CYS A 154 -0.41 0.90 10.70
N LEU A 155 0.17 0.20 11.67
CA LEU A 155 -0.36 0.15 13.04
C LEU A 155 -0.09 1.46 13.78
N THR A 156 1.11 2.04 13.64
CA THR A 156 1.46 3.31 14.27
C THR A 156 0.61 4.46 13.73
N ALA A 157 0.32 4.48 12.42
CA ALA A 157 -0.55 5.48 11.81
C ALA A 157 -1.93 5.55 12.48
N LEU A 158 -2.48 4.41 12.92
CA LEU A 158 -3.77 4.38 13.64
C LEU A 158 -3.72 5.12 14.99
N HIS A 159 -2.56 5.17 15.64
CA HIS A 159 -2.41 5.92 16.89
C HIS A 159 -2.67 7.41 16.68
N PHE A 160 -2.27 7.95 15.53
CA PHE A 160 -2.43 9.34 15.13
C PHE A 160 -3.76 9.61 14.39
N GLY A 161 -4.69 8.64 14.37
CA GLY A 161 -5.96 8.79 13.67
C GLY A 161 -5.86 8.71 12.14
N LEU A 162 -4.70 8.31 11.63
CA LEU A 162 -4.45 8.15 10.20
C LEU A 162 -4.86 6.77 9.71
N GLY A 163 -5.20 6.70 8.42
CA GLY A 163 -5.42 5.47 7.68
C GLY A 163 -4.36 5.27 6.62
N THR A 164 -4.12 4.02 6.26
CA THR A 164 -3.12 3.65 5.26
C THR A 164 -3.69 2.73 4.21
N CYS A 165 -3.12 2.75 3.01
CA CYS A 165 -3.30 1.73 2.00
C CYS A 165 -1.93 1.33 1.45
N ILE A 166 -1.53 0.07 1.68
CA ILE A 166 -0.38 -0.52 1.01
C ILE A 166 -0.81 -0.79 -0.44
N GLU A 167 -0.06 -0.30 -1.41
CA GLU A 167 -0.48 -0.38 -2.80
C GLU A 167 0.70 -0.35 -3.78
N ASP A 168 0.55 -1.05 -4.90
CA ASP A 168 1.60 -1.20 -5.91
C ASP A 168 1.38 -0.26 -7.10
N GLN A 169 0.15 0.22 -7.33
CA GLN A 169 -0.19 0.98 -8.55
C GLN A 169 0.58 2.30 -8.65
N GLY A 170 0.86 2.96 -7.53
CA GLY A 170 1.68 4.17 -7.48
C GLY A 170 3.14 3.95 -7.86
N THR A 171 3.63 2.70 -7.78
CA THR A 171 5.02 2.32 -8.12
C THR A 171 5.15 1.68 -9.50
N MET A 172 4.06 1.54 -10.25
CA MET A 172 4.05 0.88 -11.57
C MET A 172 4.90 1.59 -12.63
N TYR A 173 5.21 2.87 -12.44
CA TYR A 173 6.08 3.64 -13.31
C TYR A 173 7.26 4.24 -12.53
N PRO A 174 8.29 3.44 -12.20
CA PRO A 174 9.44 3.87 -11.38
C PRO A 174 10.13 5.14 -11.92
N LYS A 175 10.18 5.30 -13.23
CA LYS A 175 10.78 6.48 -13.88
C LYS A 175 10.12 7.79 -13.42
N ILE A 176 8.82 7.78 -13.14
CA ILE A 176 8.10 8.96 -12.65
C ILE A 176 8.50 9.25 -11.20
N LEU A 177 8.55 8.23 -10.35
CA LEU A 177 9.03 8.38 -8.98
C LEU A 177 10.47 8.89 -8.93
N ARG A 178 11.38 8.29 -9.70
CA ARG A 178 12.77 8.72 -9.77
C ARG A 178 12.92 10.16 -10.23
N LYS A 179 12.15 10.57 -11.26
CA LYS A 179 12.16 11.93 -11.78
C LYS A 179 11.80 12.99 -10.75
N TYR A 180 10.76 12.76 -9.95
CA TYR A 180 10.21 13.78 -9.05
C TYR A 180 10.62 13.59 -7.58
N ALA A 181 10.85 12.36 -7.14
CA ALA A 181 11.25 12.04 -5.77
C ALA A 181 12.76 11.78 -5.62
N HIS A 182 13.53 11.87 -6.72
CA HIS A 182 15.00 11.71 -6.75
C HIS A 182 15.50 10.40 -6.14
N ILE A 183 14.72 9.32 -6.22
CA ILE A 183 15.14 8.00 -5.74
C ILE A 183 16.28 7.50 -6.62
N PRO A 184 17.46 7.18 -6.06
CA PRO A 184 18.63 6.74 -6.85
C PRO A 184 18.39 5.40 -7.56
N GLU A 185 19.06 5.19 -8.71
CA GLU A 185 19.02 3.90 -9.43
C GLU A 185 19.59 2.73 -8.60
N SER A 186 20.43 3.01 -7.60
CA SER A 186 20.95 2.01 -6.67
C SER A 186 19.90 1.47 -5.70
N LYS A 187 18.70 2.06 -5.66
CA LYS A 187 17.59 1.65 -4.80
C LYS A 187 16.48 1.01 -5.62
N ARG A 188 16.06 -0.19 -5.23
CA ARG A 188 14.89 -0.88 -5.79
C ARG A 188 13.64 -0.39 -5.08
N ILE A 189 12.70 0.15 -5.83
CA ILE A 189 11.39 0.56 -5.32
C ILE A 189 10.54 -0.70 -5.10
N VAL A 190 10.07 -0.91 -3.87
CA VAL A 190 9.32 -2.10 -3.49
C VAL A 190 7.81 -1.86 -3.52
N VAL A 191 7.33 -0.87 -2.79
CA VAL A 191 5.90 -0.64 -2.59
C VAL A 191 5.64 0.79 -2.12
N ALA A 192 4.41 1.25 -2.28
CA ALA A 192 3.95 2.51 -1.70
C ALA A 192 2.94 2.29 -0.57
N ILE A 193 2.90 3.24 0.36
CA ILE A 193 1.85 3.37 1.37
C ILE A 193 1.20 4.74 1.20
N ALA A 194 -0.03 4.78 0.73
CA ALA A 194 -0.86 5.97 0.80
C ALA A 194 -1.26 6.21 2.26
N ILE A 195 -1.15 7.45 2.77
CA ILE A 195 -1.41 7.78 4.17
C ILE A 195 -2.10 9.14 4.31
N GLY A 196 -3.10 9.22 5.20
CA GLY A 196 -3.88 10.43 5.46
C GLY A 196 -5.02 10.18 6.41
N TYR A 197 -5.81 11.21 6.71
CA TYR A 197 -7.02 11.09 7.53
C TYR A 197 -8.12 10.40 6.73
N PRO A 198 -8.70 9.29 7.25
CA PRO A 198 -9.74 8.56 6.53
C PRO A 198 -11.00 9.41 6.34
N ASP A 199 -11.52 9.42 5.11
CA ASP A 199 -12.90 9.83 4.85
C ASP A 199 -13.82 8.63 5.05
N TRP A 200 -14.49 8.56 6.19
CA TRP A 200 -15.36 7.44 6.54
C TRP A 200 -16.68 7.40 5.74
N ASP A 201 -17.02 8.48 5.05
CA ASP A 201 -18.18 8.52 4.16
C ASP A 201 -17.85 7.98 2.78
N PHE A 202 -16.55 7.89 2.44
CA PHE A 202 -16.11 7.31 1.16
C PHE A 202 -16.45 5.81 1.10
N PRO A 203 -17.26 5.36 0.12
CA PRO A 203 -17.85 4.02 0.15
C PRO A 203 -16.82 2.88 0.22
N ALA A 204 -15.69 2.98 -0.49
CA ALA A 204 -14.67 1.94 -0.46
C ALA A 204 -14.02 1.74 0.92
N ASN A 205 -14.11 2.72 1.83
CA ASN A 205 -13.62 2.58 3.20
C ASN A 205 -14.53 1.73 4.09
N LYS A 206 -15.75 1.43 3.62
CA LYS A 206 -16.71 0.54 4.30
C LYS A 206 -16.42 -0.95 4.01
N VAL A 207 -15.47 -1.27 3.12
CA VAL A 207 -15.11 -2.64 2.81
C VAL A 207 -14.68 -3.39 4.07
N GLU A 208 -15.17 -4.61 4.23
CA GLU A 208 -14.79 -5.52 5.30
C GLU A 208 -14.16 -6.78 4.70
N THR A 209 -13.01 -7.17 5.21
CA THR A 209 -12.28 -8.34 4.73
C THR A 209 -12.25 -9.41 5.79
N GLU A 210 -12.68 -10.61 5.42
CA GLU A 210 -12.58 -11.80 6.25
C GLU A 210 -11.14 -12.29 6.37
N ARG A 211 -10.92 -13.17 7.32
CA ARG A 211 -9.69 -13.94 7.47
C ARG A 211 -10.04 -15.42 7.48
N GLU A 212 -9.12 -16.21 6.95
CA GLU A 212 -9.24 -17.66 7.08
C GLU A 212 -9.26 -18.04 8.56
N PRO A 213 -10.21 -18.92 8.99
CA PRO A 213 -10.21 -19.44 10.34
C PRO A 213 -8.88 -20.07 10.71
N ILE A 214 -8.38 -19.78 11.91
CA ILE A 214 -7.05 -20.22 12.35
C ILE A 214 -6.86 -21.73 12.24
N LYS A 215 -7.91 -22.51 12.47
CA LYS A 215 -7.92 -23.98 12.35
C LYS A 215 -7.58 -24.49 10.93
N ASN A 216 -7.83 -23.67 9.90
CA ASN A 216 -7.57 -24.03 8.50
C ASN A 216 -6.14 -23.72 8.05
N VAL A 217 -5.40 -22.93 8.84
CA VAL A 217 -4.05 -22.46 8.51
C VAL A 217 -3.02 -22.81 9.59
N THR A 218 -3.41 -23.63 10.57
CA THR A 218 -2.56 -24.01 11.70
C THR A 218 -2.57 -25.50 11.90
N THR A 219 -1.40 -26.10 12.02
CA THR A 219 -1.21 -27.47 12.50
C THR A 219 -0.60 -27.41 13.88
N TRP A 220 -1.22 -28.09 14.83
CA TRP A 220 -0.75 -28.20 16.22
C TRP A 220 -0.02 -29.53 16.40
N ILE A 221 1.21 -29.51 16.89
CA ILE A 221 2.03 -30.69 17.14
C ILE A 221 2.58 -30.58 18.56
N GLY A 222 2.38 -31.64 19.37
CA GLY A 222 2.85 -31.66 20.76
C GLY A 222 1.96 -30.88 21.76
N PHE A 223 0.71 -30.65 21.41
CA PHE A 223 -0.32 -30.03 22.26
C PHE A 223 -1.41 -31.06 22.48
N ASP A 224 -1.35 -31.78 23.60
CA ASP A 224 -2.36 -32.76 24.07
C ASP A 224 -3.41 -32.04 24.93
#